data_653da218946b7fa079a5ff5f6f734f68
#
_entry.id   653da218946b7fa079a5ff5f6f734f68
#
_cell.length_a   1.000
_cell.length_b   1.000
_cell.length_c   1.000
_cell.angle_alpha   90.00
_cell.angle_beta   90.00
_cell.angle_gamma   90.00
#
_symmetry.space_group_name_H-M   'P 1'
#
loop_
_entity.id
_entity.type
_entity.pdbx_description
1 polymer ?
#
loop_
_entity_poly.entity_id
_entity_poly.type
_entity_poly.pdbx_seq_one_letter_code
_entity_poly.pdbx_strand_id
1 'polypeptide(L)'
;MENILLKKSFHTKNFKLLKFNSLWGYKGIFTTIRLFGKEPNFILVDQHLKKLNKDLRYFGIDVKISKNFLTNFLNKYSKIKNYDHLLRIAVTKKIISLSVRKRNKDHKYFTAKFFRFQRALPNFKNLQYKKIILSLIHI
;
A
#
# COMPACT_ATOMS: atom_id res chain seq x y z
N MET A 1 -2.60 0.54 -16.67
CA MET A 1 -2.71 1.65 -15.70
C MET A 1 -3.57 1.25 -14.53
N GLU A 2 -3.11 1.48 -13.33
CA GLU A 2 -3.93 1.25 -12.14
C GLU A 2 -4.99 2.35 -12.04
N ASN A 3 -6.26 1.95 -11.93
CA ASN A 3 -7.35 2.90 -11.71
C ASN A 3 -7.45 3.22 -10.21
N ILE A 4 -6.76 4.26 -9.77
CA ILE A 4 -6.76 4.72 -8.38
C ILE A 4 -7.98 5.62 -8.17
N LEU A 5 -8.89 5.17 -7.29
CA LEU A 5 -10.15 5.87 -7.01
C LEU A 5 -10.02 6.90 -5.89
N LEU A 6 -9.10 6.66 -4.96
CA LEU A 6 -8.87 7.52 -3.81
C LEU A 6 -7.37 7.52 -3.50
N LYS A 7 -6.78 8.70 -3.32
CA LYS A 7 -5.35 8.85 -3.04
C LYS A 7 -5.10 10.09 -2.19
N LYS A 8 -4.43 9.92 -1.06
CA LYS A 8 -4.05 10.99 -0.14
C LYS A 8 -2.67 10.72 0.46
N SER A 9 -1.93 11.77 0.70
CA SER A 9 -0.66 11.73 1.43
C SER A 9 -0.70 12.62 2.66
N PHE A 10 0.00 12.19 3.71
CA PHE A 10 0.04 12.85 5.00
C PHE A 10 1.48 12.95 5.50
N HIS A 11 1.76 13.99 6.26
CA HIS A 11 3.01 14.11 6.96
C HIS A 11 3.06 13.15 8.16
N THR A 12 4.17 12.42 8.35
CA THR A 12 4.28 11.43 9.43
C THR A 12 4.20 12.02 10.84
N LYS A 13 4.68 13.25 11.04
CA LYS A 13 4.74 13.88 12.38
C LYS A 13 3.39 14.39 12.88
N ASN A 14 2.61 15.00 12.00
CA ASN A 14 1.39 15.73 12.40
C ASN A 14 0.15 15.30 11.62
N PHE A 15 0.27 14.33 10.72
CA PHE A 15 -0.81 13.84 9.85
C PHE A 15 -1.50 14.92 9.01
N LYS A 16 -0.81 16.04 8.76
CA LYS A 16 -1.30 17.06 7.85
C LYS A 16 -1.34 16.56 6.42
N LEU A 17 -2.39 16.94 5.71
CA LEU A 17 -2.58 16.58 4.32
C LEU A 17 -1.51 17.22 3.43
N LEU A 18 -0.93 16.42 2.55
CA LEU A 18 0.08 16.81 1.57
C LEU A 18 -0.42 16.52 0.16
N LYS A 19 0.26 17.10 -0.84
CA LYS A 19 0.08 16.67 -2.22
C LYS A 19 0.41 15.17 -2.34
N PHE A 20 -0.44 14.42 -3.01
CA PHE A 20 -0.26 12.98 -3.15
C PHE A 20 1.07 12.64 -3.83
N ASN A 21 1.77 11.70 -3.22
CA ASN A 21 2.98 11.08 -3.76
C ASN A 21 2.87 9.56 -3.59
N SER A 22 3.01 8.80 -4.66
CA SER A 22 2.92 7.34 -4.62
C SER A 22 4.03 6.66 -3.82
N LEU A 23 5.12 7.38 -3.58
CA LEU A 23 6.33 6.95 -2.87
C LEU A 23 7.08 5.77 -3.52
N TRP A 24 6.73 5.37 -4.74
CA TRP A 24 7.47 4.36 -5.46
C TRP A 24 8.91 4.81 -5.73
N GLY A 25 9.87 3.96 -5.38
CA GLY A 25 11.30 4.23 -5.56
C GLY A 25 11.95 4.97 -4.39
N TYR A 26 11.17 5.45 -3.43
CA TYR A 26 11.71 6.03 -2.19
C TYR A 26 12.12 4.95 -1.19
N LYS A 27 12.97 5.32 -0.25
CA LYS A 27 13.31 4.44 0.88
C LYS A 27 12.14 4.39 1.85
N GLY A 28 11.46 3.26 1.89
CA GLY A 28 10.29 3.08 2.74
C GLY A 28 9.67 1.70 2.60
N ILE A 29 8.56 1.51 3.29
CA ILE A 29 7.84 0.25 3.42
C ILE A 29 6.41 0.42 2.93
N PHE A 30 5.83 -0.64 2.38
CA PHE A 30 4.42 -0.64 2.01
C PHE A 30 3.73 -1.95 2.38
N THR A 31 2.42 -1.90 2.46
CA THR A 31 1.56 -3.09 2.48
C THR A 31 0.30 -2.82 1.68
N THR A 32 -0.38 -3.89 1.28
CA THR A 32 -1.65 -3.81 0.57
C THR A 32 -2.67 -4.68 1.28
N ILE A 33 -3.82 -4.10 1.63
CA ILE A 33 -4.90 -4.74 2.37
C ILE A 33 -6.14 -4.79 1.47
N ARG A 34 -6.81 -5.94 1.42
CA ARG A 34 -8.09 -6.06 0.71
C ARG A 34 -9.21 -5.45 1.55
N LEU A 35 -10.03 -4.65 0.88
CA LEU A 35 -11.29 -4.10 1.40
C LEU A 35 -12.46 -4.83 0.75
N PHE A 36 -13.43 -5.21 1.55
CA PHE A 36 -14.60 -5.95 1.07
C PHE A 36 -15.89 -5.56 1.82
N GLY A 37 -17.00 -5.50 1.09
CA GLY A 37 -18.34 -5.30 1.64
C GLY A 37 -18.85 -3.87 1.57
N LYS A 38 -20.08 -3.67 2.04
CA LYS A 38 -20.73 -2.34 2.07
C LYS A 38 -20.08 -1.42 3.09
N GLU A 39 -19.81 -1.96 4.26
CA GLU A 39 -18.89 -1.35 5.22
C GLU A 39 -17.51 -1.97 5.01
N PRO A 40 -16.44 -1.16 4.95
CA PRO A 40 -15.14 -1.71 4.59
C PRO A 40 -14.62 -2.67 5.66
N ASN A 41 -14.68 -3.95 5.35
CA ASN A 41 -13.96 -4.97 6.11
C ASN A 41 -12.53 -5.04 5.60
N PHE A 42 -11.58 -4.87 6.49
CA PHE A 42 -10.17 -4.99 6.19
C PHE A 42 -9.75 -6.45 6.37
N ILE A 43 -9.45 -7.14 5.30
CA ILE A 43 -9.06 -8.55 5.36
C ILE A 43 -7.65 -8.68 5.95
N LEU A 44 -7.53 -9.49 7.02
CA LEU A 44 -6.27 -9.76 7.74
C LEU A 44 -5.54 -8.49 8.20
N VAL A 45 -6.28 -7.46 8.59
CA VAL A 45 -5.72 -6.15 8.95
C VAL A 45 -4.71 -6.24 10.09
N ASP A 46 -4.99 -7.05 11.11
CA ASP A 46 -4.11 -7.15 12.28
C ASP A 46 -2.73 -7.72 11.90
N GLN A 47 -2.70 -8.75 11.05
CA GLN A 47 -1.47 -9.32 10.53
C GLN A 47 -0.70 -8.32 9.66
N HIS A 48 -1.39 -7.62 8.75
CA HIS A 48 -0.78 -6.60 7.90
C HIS A 48 -0.19 -5.45 8.71
N LEU A 49 -0.94 -4.92 9.68
CA LEU A 49 -0.49 -3.80 10.49
C LEU A 49 0.62 -4.19 11.48
N LYS A 50 0.52 -5.38 12.07
CA LYS A 50 1.59 -5.92 12.92
C LYS A 50 2.91 -6.01 12.17
N LYS A 51 2.90 -6.59 10.96
CA LYS A 51 4.08 -6.70 10.10
C LYS A 51 4.58 -5.33 9.66
N LEU A 52 3.69 -4.46 9.19
CA LEU A 52 4.03 -3.11 8.75
C LEU A 52 4.71 -2.31 9.88
N ASN A 53 4.09 -2.25 11.05
CA ASN A 53 4.61 -1.48 12.18
C ASN A 53 5.94 -2.05 12.71
N LYS A 54 6.11 -3.37 12.68
CA LYS A 54 7.39 -4.02 13.01
C LYS A 54 8.48 -3.58 12.02
N ASP A 55 8.20 -3.61 10.73
CA ASP A 55 9.14 -3.24 9.69
C ASP A 55 9.49 -1.74 9.73
N LEU A 56 8.51 -0.88 10.03
CA LEU A 56 8.74 0.56 10.22
C LEU A 56 9.73 0.81 11.37
N ARG A 57 9.57 0.15 12.50
CA ARG A 57 10.53 0.24 13.62
C ARG A 57 11.92 -0.23 13.23
N TYR A 58 12.03 -1.33 12.50
CA TYR A 58 13.30 -1.83 12.01
C TYR A 58 14.04 -0.81 11.15
N PHE A 59 13.32 -0.07 10.31
CA PHE A 59 13.87 0.98 9.45
C PHE A 59 14.02 2.34 10.14
N GLY A 60 13.75 2.44 11.44
CA GLY A 60 13.86 3.68 12.20
C GLY A 60 12.81 4.73 11.81
N ILE A 61 11.67 4.30 11.31
CA ILE A 61 10.54 5.18 10.97
C ILE A 61 9.61 5.24 12.18
N ASP A 62 9.61 6.40 12.84
CA ASP A 62 8.82 6.62 14.07
C ASP A 62 7.38 7.04 13.73
N VAL A 63 6.61 6.07 13.28
CA VAL A 63 5.17 6.21 13.06
C VAL A 63 4.50 4.86 13.27
N LYS A 64 3.29 4.89 13.82
CA LYS A 64 2.45 3.70 13.98
C LYS A 64 1.17 3.87 13.19
N ILE A 65 0.89 2.93 12.30
CA ILE A 65 -0.37 2.89 11.55
C ILE A 65 -1.35 2.01 12.32
N SER A 66 -2.53 2.56 12.62
CA SER A 66 -3.60 1.88 13.34
C SER A 66 -4.80 1.61 12.43
N LYS A 67 -5.61 0.64 12.81
CA LYS A 67 -6.88 0.36 12.14
C LYS A 67 -7.82 1.58 12.19
N ASN A 68 -7.85 2.30 13.33
CA ASN A 68 -8.67 3.50 13.48
C ASN A 68 -8.27 4.60 12.48
N PHE A 69 -6.99 4.78 12.25
CA PHE A 69 -6.52 5.73 11.23
C PHE A 69 -7.05 5.37 9.84
N LEU A 70 -7.01 4.10 9.46
CA LEU A 70 -7.51 3.63 8.18
C LEU A 70 -9.04 3.77 8.07
N THR A 71 -9.76 3.44 9.13
CA THR A 71 -11.22 3.60 9.19
C THR A 71 -11.62 5.07 9.05
N ASN A 72 -10.98 5.95 9.80
CA ASN A 72 -11.24 7.39 9.71
C ASN A 72 -10.91 7.95 8.33
N PHE A 73 -9.83 7.49 7.71
CA PHE A 73 -9.48 7.87 6.35
C PHE A 73 -10.59 7.50 5.35
N LEU A 74 -11.07 6.28 5.39
CA LEU A 74 -12.14 5.84 4.50
C LEU A 74 -13.44 6.59 4.78
N ASN A 75 -13.81 6.78 6.03
CA ASN A 75 -15.03 7.51 6.41
C ASN A 75 -14.98 8.97 5.94
N LYS A 76 -13.81 9.60 6.01
CA LYS A 76 -13.67 11.01 5.64
C LYS A 76 -13.59 11.24 4.13
N TYR A 77 -12.91 10.38 3.40
CA TYR A 77 -12.54 10.65 2.00
C TYR A 77 -13.18 9.71 0.99
N SER A 78 -13.64 8.54 1.38
CA SER A 78 -14.18 7.56 0.43
C SER A 78 -15.65 7.82 0.12
N LYS A 79 -15.98 7.70 -1.16
CA LYS A 79 -17.37 7.71 -1.67
C LYS A 79 -17.79 6.32 -2.17
N ILE A 80 -16.97 5.32 -1.95
CA ILE A 80 -17.22 3.95 -2.39
C ILE A 80 -18.33 3.34 -1.52
N LYS A 81 -19.37 2.79 -2.16
CA LYS A 81 -20.52 2.21 -1.45
C LYS A 81 -20.42 0.70 -1.24
N ASN A 82 -19.70 0.03 -2.10
CA ASN A 82 -19.49 -1.42 -2.02
C ASN A 82 -18.05 -1.72 -2.41
N TYR A 83 -17.31 -2.29 -1.47
CA TYR A 83 -15.89 -2.52 -1.61
C TYR A 83 -15.60 -3.91 -2.20
N ASP A 84 -14.77 -3.97 -3.20
CA ASP A 84 -13.91 -5.08 -3.61
C ASP A 84 -12.63 -4.44 -4.15
N HIS A 85 -11.89 -3.86 -3.24
CA HIS A 85 -10.81 -2.92 -3.52
C HIS A 85 -9.54 -3.32 -2.79
N LEU A 86 -8.45 -2.70 -3.17
CA LEU A 86 -7.15 -2.82 -2.51
C LEU A 86 -6.76 -1.46 -1.94
N LEU A 87 -6.47 -1.42 -0.65
CA LEU A 87 -5.88 -0.28 0.05
C LEU A 87 -4.37 -0.50 0.13
N ARG A 88 -3.61 0.37 -0.51
CA ARG A 88 -2.15 0.40 -0.39
C ARG A 88 -1.76 1.45 0.63
N ILE A 89 -0.92 1.06 1.57
CA ILE A 89 -0.32 1.93 2.58
C ILE A 89 1.17 1.97 2.31
N ALA A 90 1.70 3.14 2.01
CA ALA A 90 3.13 3.34 1.79
C ALA A 90 3.67 4.37 2.79
N VAL A 91 4.79 4.09 3.41
CA VAL A 91 5.35 4.93 4.48
C VAL A 91 6.84 5.14 4.26
N THR A 92 7.25 6.40 4.32
CA THR A 92 8.64 6.82 4.41
C THR A 92 8.87 7.54 5.74
N LYS A 93 10.08 8.03 6.00
CA LYS A 93 10.33 8.83 7.21
C LYS A 93 9.46 10.07 7.34
N LYS A 94 9.04 10.66 6.22
CA LYS A 94 8.34 11.96 6.20
C LYS A 94 6.89 11.86 5.77
N ILE A 95 6.51 10.86 4.97
CA ILE A 95 5.23 10.82 4.27
C ILE A 95 4.56 9.45 4.45
N ILE A 96 3.26 9.48 4.73
CA ILE A 96 2.35 8.33 4.66
C ILE A 96 1.45 8.55 3.44
N SER A 97 1.38 7.58 2.54
CA SER A 97 0.49 7.65 1.38
C SER A 97 -0.49 6.49 1.38
N LEU A 98 -1.76 6.83 1.27
CA LEU A 98 -2.86 5.88 1.20
C LEU A 98 -3.51 5.98 -0.19
N SER A 99 -3.72 4.86 -0.83
CA SER A 99 -4.43 4.79 -2.11
C SER A 99 -5.35 3.58 -2.17
N VAL A 100 -6.54 3.78 -2.75
CA VAL A 100 -7.54 2.73 -2.95
C VAL A 100 -7.76 2.54 -4.44
N ARG A 101 -7.67 1.31 -4.91
CA ARG A 101 -7.93 0.93 -6.30
C ARG A 101 -8.84 -0.28 -6.38
N LYS A 102 -9.54 -0.42 -7.49
CA LYS A 102 -10.29 -1.64 -7.77
C LYS A 102 -9.36 -2.84 -7.82
N ARG A 103 -9.81 -3.96 -7.28
CA ARG A 103 -9.15 -5.24 -7.47
C ARG A 103 -9.38 -5.70 -8.91
N ASN A 104 -8.31 -6.07 -9.60
CA ASN A 104 -8.45 -6.69 -10.90
C ASN A 104 -9.11 -8.07 -10.74
N LYS A 105 -10.05 -8.39 -11.61
CA LYS A 105 -10.61 -9.75 -11.65
C LYS A 105 -9.55 -10.72 -12.14
N ASP A 106 -9.51 -11.88 -11.51
CA ASP A 106 -8.60 -12.93 -11.93
C ASP A 106 -8.98 -13.41 -13.34
N HIS A 107 -8.01 -13.52 -14.20
CA HIS A 107 -8.19 -14.14 -15.51
C HIS A 107 -8.26 -15.66 -15.37
N LYS A 108 -9.11 -16.29 -16.16
CA LYS A 108 -9.22 -17.76 -16.19
C LYS A 108 -7.90 -18.43 -16.61
N TYR A 109 -7.13 -17.75 -17.44
CA TYR A 109 -5.85 -18.21 -17.92
C TYR A 109 -4.80 -17.12 -17.73
N PHE A 110 -3.58 -17.52 -17.42
CA PHE A 110 -2.43 -16.61 -17.35
C PHE A 110 -1.18 -17.27 -17.96
N THR A 111 -0.30 -16.44 -18.48
CA THR A 111 1.03 -16.88 -18.93
C THR A 111 2.05 -16.47 -17.87
N ALA A 112 2.92 -17.43 -17.49
CA ALA A 112 3.98 -17.20 -16.54
C ALA A 112 5.35 -17.48 -17.17
N LYS A 113 6.35 -16.67 -16.81
CA LYS A 113 7.75 -16.91 -17.16
C LYS A 113 8.56 -17.03 -15.88
N PHE A 114 9.49 -17.98 -15.88
CA PHE A 114 10.45 -18.10 -14.80
C PHE A 114 11.62 -17.15 -15.02
N PHE A 115 12.06 -16.53 -13.91
CA PHE A 115 13.04 -15.50 -13.97
C PHE A 115 13.90 -15.54 -12.70
N ARG A 116 15.19 -15.65 -12.88
CA ARG A 116 16.11 -15.77 -11.75
C ARG A 116 16.46 -14.36 -11.25
N PHE A 117 15.82 -13.96 -10.18
CA PHE A 117 16.04 -12.66 -9.56
C PHE A 117 15.87 -12.73 -8.05
N GLN A 118 16.79 -12.10 -7.32
CA GLN A 118 16.66 -11.88 -5.89
C GLN A 118 16.57 -10.38 -5.62
N ARG A 119 15.46 -9.96 -5.05
CA ARG A 119 15.27 -8.55 -4.67
C ARG A 119 16.12 -8.19 -3.45
N ALA A 120 16.54 -6.95 -3.36
CA ALA A 120 17.15 -6.42 -2.17
C ALA A 120 16.15 -6.49 -0.99
N LEU A 121 16.64 -6.92 0.19
CA LEU A 121 15.82 -7.05 1.40
C LEU A 121 14.52 -7.88 1.16
N PRO A 122 14.62 -9.17 0.79
CA PRO A 122 13.47 -9.95 0.36
C PRO A 122 12.38 -10.14 1.42
N ASN A 123 12.74 -10.02 2.71
CA ASN A 123 11.80 -10.14 3.83
C ASN A 123 10.93 -8.91 4.06
N PHE A 124 11.18 -7.81 3.34
CA PHE A 124 10.47 -6.55 3.49
C PHE A 124 9.76 -6.16 2.19
N LYS A 125 8.54 -5.64 2.33
CA LYS A 125 7.84 -4.96 1.23
C LYS A 125 8.36 -3.52 1.12
N ASN A 126 9.55 -3.37 0.53
CA ASN A 126 10.16 -2.06 0.37
C ASN A 126 9.73 -1.37 -0.93
N LEU A 127 9.69 -0.04 -0.90
CA LEU A 127 9.22 0.78 -2.02
C LEU A 127 10.21 0.86 -3.20
N GLN A 128 11.42 0.37 -3.04
CA GLN A 128 12.47 0.44 -4.05
C GLN A 128 12.31 -0.58 -5.19
N TYR A 129 11.17 -1.25 -5.25
CA TYR A 129 10.82 -2.18 -6.33
C TYR A 129 10.63 -1.56 -7.70
N LYS A 130 10.57 -0.26 -7.82
CA LYS A 130 10.28 0.44 -9.06
C LYS A 130 11.18 -0.03 -10.22
N LYS A 131 12.47 -0.18 -9.98
CA LYS A 131 13.42 -0.65 -10.99
C LYS A 131 13.13 -2.05 -11.50
N ILE A 132 12.68 -2.94 -10.62
CA ILE A 132 12.35 -4.33 -10.95
C ILE A 132 11.07 -4.39 -11.77
N ILE A 133 10.03 -3.69 -11.34
CA ILE A 133 8.74 -3.63 -12.05
C ILE A 133 8.94 -3.07 -13.45
N LEU A 134 9.73 -2.01 -13.60
CA LEU A 134 10.03 -1.44 -14.91
C LEU A 134 10.82 -2.41 -15.81
N SER A 135 11.75 -3.20 -15.26
CA SER A 135 12.46 -4.20 -16.04
C SER A 135 11.57 -5.37 -16.48
N LEU A 136 10.56 -5.74 -15.68
CA LEU A 136 9.58 -6.78 -16.01
C LEU A 136 8.61 -6.36 -17.12
N ILE A 137 8.30 -5.08 -17.25
CA ILE A 137 7.41 -4.55 -18.30
C ILE A 137 8.03 -4.73 -19.69
N HIS A 138 9.34 -4.77 -19.82
CA HIS A 138 10.07 -4.90 -21.07
C HIS A 138 10.46 -6.34 -21.45
N ILE A 139 10.01 -7.31 -20.67
CA ILE A 139 10.15 -8.73 -20.96
C ILE A 139 8.92 -9.23 -21.72
#